data_fcd0f59894f7e460cfc9727318f19bae
#
_entry.id   fcd0f59894f7e460cfc9727318f19bae
#
_cell.length_a   1.000
_cell.length_b   1.000
_cell.length_c   1.000
_cell.angle_alpha   90.00
_cell.angle_beta   90.00
_cell.angle_gamma   90.00
#
_symmetry.space_group_name_H-M   'P 1'
#
loop_
_entity.id
_entity.type
_entity.pdbx_description
1 polymer ?
#
loop_
_entity_poly.entity_id
_entity_poly.type
_entity_poly.pdbx_seq_one_letter_code
_entity_poly.pdbx_strand_id
1 'polypeptide(L)'
;MAALCGFESLVAQSYAGEGAKIEPTMLIDKPTAGMLKRAHYAISSNYFQRGGVLVGVSVGLFDQFSFGISYGGTEIIGPNKIQMNPQPGINAKLRLFDETLMMPAFALGFDSQGKEPFLEADSLNRYTIKSPGVYVAASKNYAFMGNLSVHGGLNLSLEKDDGDNDMNAYLGVEKTLGPDISLLAEYDFAFNDNHLRAIGEGRGYLNLGLRWSWGKGLIIGFDLKNVSKNQKNVSVGNRTLHIDYIGAF
;
A
#
# COMPACT_ATOMS: atom_id res chain seq x y z
N MET A 1 -4.39 48.64 -10.59
CA MET A 1 -3.24 47.77 -10.17
C MET A 1 -3.87 46.54 -9.56
N ALA A 2 -4.10 45.50 -10.39
CA ALA A 2 -4.74 44.26 -9.98
C ALA A 2 -3.66 43.28 -9.56
N ALA A 3 -3.67 42.90 -8.29
CA ALA A 3 -2.81 41.85 -7.76
C ALA A 3 -3.30 40.51 -8.31
N LEU A 4 -2.54 39.93 -9.24
CA LEU A 4 -2.67 38.53 -9.58
C LEU A 4 -2.21 37.73 -8.34
N CYS A 5 -3.16 37.20 -7.57
CA CYS A 5 -2.91 36.09 -6.67
C CYS A 5 -2.54 34.89 -7.54
N GLY A 6 -1.25 34.56 -7.59
CA GLY A 6 -0.78 33.32 -8.14
C GLY A 6 -1.41 32.18 -7.33
N PHE A 7 -2.22 31.37 -7.97
CA PHE A 7 -2.60 30.06 -7.45
C PHE A 7 -1.36 29.18 -7.52
N GLU A 8 -0.58 29.16 -6.42
CA GLU A 8 0.32 28.05 -6.22
C GLU A 8 -0.56 26.80 -6.10
N SER A 9 -0.45 25.94 -7.09
CA SER A 9 -0.99 24.60 -7.01
C SER A 9 -0.47 24.00 -5.71
N LEU A 10 -1.34 23.68 -4.77
CA LEU A 10 -1.01 22.84 -3.62
C LEU A 10 -0.47 21.53 -4.20
N VAL A 11 0.86 21.48 -4.39
CA VAL A 11 1.54 20.25 -4.74
C VAL A 11 1.47 19.38 -3.50
N ALA A 12 0.53 18.47 -3.53
CA ALA A 12 0.40 17.43 -2.56
C ALA A 12 1.71 16.66 -2.42
N GLN A 13 2.18 16.50 -1.20
CA GLN A 13 2.56 15.22 -0.66
C GLN A 13 3.99 14.79 -0.70
N SER A 14 4.35 14.45 0.47
CA SER A 14 5.58 13.72 0.72
C SER A 14 5.29 12.26 1.03
N TYR A 15 5.84 11.36 0.27
CA TYR A 15 6.04 9.97 0.63
C TYR A 15 7.28 9.91 1.53
N ALA A 16 7.10 9.93 2.83
CA ALA A 16 8.14 10.03 3.85
C ALA A 16 8.71 11.46 4.09
N GLY A 17 8.00 12.23 4.90
CA GLY A 17 8.39 13.54 5.36
C GLY A 17 8.04 14.71 4.41
N GLU A 18 8.09 15.92 4.91
CA GLU A 18 7.72 17.13 4.16
C GLU A 18 8.61 17.42 2.95
N GLY A 19 9.83 16.86 2.95
CA GLY A 19 10.81 17.05 1.88
C GLY A 19 10.59 16.15 0.66
N ALA A 20 9.80 15.08 0.77
CA ALA A 20 9.56 14.16 -0.30
C ALA A 20 8.50 14.72 -1.28
N LYS A 21 8.86 14.78 -2.56
CA LYS A 21 8.00 15.32 -3.64
C LYS A 21 7.20 14.22 -4.36
N ILE A 22 6.97 13.08 -3.72
CA ILE A 22 6.41 11.89 -4.33
C ILE A 22 5.14 11.51 -3.57
N GLU A 23 4.08 11.25 -4.30
CA GLU A 23 2.82 10.78 -3.73
C GLU A 23 2.95 9.32 -3.26
N PRO A 24 2.51 8.96 -2.03
CA PRO A 24 2.45 7.58 -1.61
C PRO A 24 1.46 6.81 -2.47
N THR A 25 1.92 5.77 -3.15
CA THR A 25 1.06 4.91 -3.99
C THR A 25 0.36 3.82 -3.19
N MET A 26 0.90 3.50 -2.03
CA MET A 26 0.36 2.55 -1.05
C MET A 26 0.48 3.15 0.36
N LEU A 27 -0.41 2.78 1.25
CA LEU A 27 -0.21 2.95 2.70
C LEU A 27 0.76 1.88 3.21
N ILE A 28 0.25 0.89 3.92
CA ILE A 28 1.01 -0.29 4.36
C ILE A 28 0.67 -1.46 3.43
N ASP A 29 -0.57 -1.91 3.42
CA ASP A 29 -1.05 -2.99 2.56
C ASP A 29 -2.09 -2.54 1.54
N LYS A 30 -2.67 -1.36 1.73
CA LYS A 30 -3.78 -0.85 0.91
C LYS A 30 -3.36 0.30 0.00
N PRO A 31 -3.91 0.36 -1.22
CA PRO A 31 -3.59 1.41 -2.18
C PRO A 31 -4.14 2.77 -1.76
N THR A 32 -3.45 3.81 -2.19
CA THR A 32 -3.92 5.19 -2.12
C THR A 32 -4.33 5.68 -3.51
N ALA A 33 -4.84 6.91 -3.61
CA ALA A 33 -5.00 7.56 -4.90
C ALA A 33 -3.67 8.14 -5.46
N GLY A 34 -2.55 8.07 -4.74
CA GLY A 34 -1.24 8.53 -5.18
C GLY A 34 -0.73 7.83 -6.43
N MET A 35 0.01 8.55 -7.27
CA MET A 35 0.51 8.10 -8.58
C MET A 35 2.02 8.27 -8.70
N LEU A 36 2.64 7.41 -9.49
CA LEU A 36 3.96 7.70 -10.05
C LEU A 36 3.79 8.68 -11.21
N LYS A 37 4.54 9.78 -11.18
CA LYS A 37 4.54 10.75 -12.28
C LYS A 37 5.06 10.12 -13.56
N ARG A 38 4.72 10.70 -14.70
CA ARG A 38 5.27 10.30 -16.02
C ARG A 38 6.80 10.25 -15.98
N ALA A 39 7.37 9.23 -16.63
CA ALA A 39 8.80 8.97 -16.70
C ALA A 39 9.48 8.75 -15.33
N HIS A 40 8.71 8.39 -14.29
CA HIS A 40 9.23 7.90 -13.02
C HIS A 40 9.05 6.39 -12.91
N TYR A 41 9.97 5.77 -12.20
CA TYR A 41 9.89 4.36 -11.84
C TYR A 41 10.08 4.19 -10.33
N ALA A 42 9.51 3.13 -9.81
CA ALA A 42 9.71 2.71 -8.43
C ALA A 42 10.18 1.25 -8.42
N ILE A 43 11.19 0.96 -7.61
CA ILE A 43 11.61 -0.38 -7.27
C ILE A 43 11.31 -0.55 -5.79
N SER A 44 10.51 -1.54 -5.45
CA SER A 44 10.11 -1.83 -4.08
C SER A 44 10.63 -3.22 -3.67
N SER A 45 11.04 -3.34 -2.42
CA SER A 45 11.34 -4.63 -1.82
C SER A 45 10.74 -4.70 -0.41
N ASN A 46 9.99 -5.75 -0.15
CA ASN A 46 9.34 -5.99 1.12
C ASN A 46 9.89 -7.27 1.73
N TYR A 47 10.33 -7.18 2.97
CA TYR A 47 10.84 -8.28 3.76
C TYR A 47 9.86 -8.58 4.88
N PHE A 48 9.36 -9.81 4.93
CA PHE A 48 8.31 -10.21 5.84
C PHE A 48 8.62 -11.55 6.52
N GLN A 49 7.73 -11.96 7.40
CA GLN A 49 7.91 -13.18 8.18
C GLN A 49 8.23 -14.41 7.31
N ARG A 50 8.82 -15.44 7.94
CA ARG A 50 9.28 -16.68 7.29
C ARG A 50 10.33 -16.43 6.20
N GLY A 51 11.20 -15.43 6.39
CA GLY A 51 12.23 -15.12 5.40
C GLY A 51 11.67 -14.76 4.04
N GLY A 52 10.48 -14.17 4.01
CA GLY A 52 9.79 -13.79 2.80
C GLY A 52 10.34 -12.51 2.19
N VAL A 53 10.40 -12.48 0.86
CA VAL A 53 10.82 -11.32 0.06
C VAL A 53 9.86 -11.15 -1.10
N LEU A 54 9.37 -9.92 -1.28
CA LEU A 54 8.57 -9.52 -2.43
C LEU A 54 9.24 -8.32 -3.08
N VAL A 55 9.59 -8.42 -4.36
CA VAL A 55 10.16 -7.33 -5.14
C VAL A 55 9.14 -6.87 -6.18
N GLY A 56 9.05 -5.57 -6.38
CA GLY A 56 8.18 -4.97 -7.38
C GLY A 56 8.89 -3.89 -8.18
N VAL A 57 8.46 -3.71 -9.41
CA VAL A 57 8.86 -2.61 -10.28
C VAL A 57 7.60 -1.99 -10.84
N SER A 58 7.48 -0.67 -10.74
CA SER A 58 6.35 0.09 -11.27
C SER A 58 6.84 1.29 -12.06
N VAL A 59 6.11 1.68 -13.08
CA VAL A 59 6.43 2.83 -13.93
C VAL A 59 5.21 3.73 -14.10
N GLY A 60 5.44 5.04 -14.06
CA GLY A 60 4.46 6.05 -14.46
C GLY A 60 4.55 6.26 -15.98
N LEU A 61 3.60 5.69 -16.72
CA LEU A 61 3.54 5.81 -18.17
C LEU A 61 2.99 7.19 -18.58
N PHE A 62 2.00 7.65 -17.86
CA PHE A 62 1.41 8.99 -17.96
C PHE A 62 1.21 9.53 -16.53
N ASP A 63 0.95 10.81 -16.38
CA ASP A 63 0.70 11.40 -15.06
C ASP A 63 -0.55 10.81 -14.37
N GLN A 64 -1.44 10.22 -15.15
CA GLN A 64 -2.69 9.60 -14.68
C GLN A 64 -2.68 8.07 -14.73
N PHE A 65 -1.62 7.43 -15.27
CA PHE A 65 -1.60 5.98 -15.40
C PHE A 65 -0.23 5.40 -15.03
N SER A 66 -0.24 4.45 -14.13
CA SER A 66 0.93 3.66 -13.75
C SER A 66 0.65 2.16 -13.85
N PHE A 67 1.71 1.43 -14.15
CA PHE A 67 1.70 -0.02 -14.27
C PHE A 67 2.91 -0.61 -13.55
N GLY A 68 2.76 -1.81 -13.00
CA GLY A 68 3.86 -2.50 -12.34
C GLY A 68 3.66 -4.00 -12.28
N ILE A 69 4.76 -4.68 -11.99
CA ILE A 69 4.82 -6.11 -11.75
C ILE A 69 5.56 -6.37 -10.44
N SER A 70 5.21 -7.46 -9.77
CA SER A 70 5.88 -7.90 -8.55
C SER A 70 6.02 -9.41 -8.53
N TYR A 71 7.07 -9.90 -7.86
CA TYR A 71 7.26 -11.32 -7.66
C TYR A 71 8.06 -11.58 -6.39
N GLY A 72 7.81 -12.71 -5.77
CA GLY A 72 8.48 -13.07 -4.54
C GLY A 72 8.04 -14.41 -3.99
N GLY A 73 8.34 -14.64 -2.74
CA GLY A 73 7.99 -15.90 -2.07
C GLY A 73 8.41 -15.88 -0.61
N THR A 74 8.30 -17.02 0.02
CA THR A 74 8.74 -17.27 1.39
C THR A 74 9.96 -18.18 1.44
N GLU A 75 10.63 -18.25 2.61
CA GLU A 75 11.84 -19.03 2.83
C GLU A 75 12.99 -18.67 1.85
N ILE A 76 12.98 -17.44 1.30
CA ILE A 76 14.07 -16.94 0.44
C ILE A 76 15.30 -16.63 1.29
N ILE A 77 15.07 -16.09 2.50
CA ILE A 77 16.11 -15.85 3.50
C ILE A 77 15.96 -16.91 4.59
N GLY A 78 16.90 -17.86 4.65
CA GLY A 78 16.87 -18.92 5.66
C GLY A 78 17.35 -20.27 5.13
N PRO A 79 17.35 -21.30 5.96
CA PRO A 79 17.83 -22.63 5.60
C PRO A 79 16.79 -23.52 4.92
N ASN A 80 15.54 -23.10 4.85
CA ASN A 80 14.43 -23.92 4.37
C ASN A 80 14.32 -23.90 2.85
N LYS A 81 13.46 -24.77 2.30
CA LYS A 81 13.19 -24.79 0.86
C LYS A 81 12.37 -23.56 0.45
N ILE A 82 12.87 -22.83 -0.53
CA ILE A 82 12.21 -21.65 -1.09
C ILE A 82 10.82 -22.03 -1.63
N GLN A 83 9.83 -21.23 -1.29
CA GLN A 83 8.45 -21.32 -1.78
C GLN A 83 8.11 -20.03 -2.51
N MET A 84 8.15 -20.08 -3.85
CA MET A 84 7.80 -18.93 -4.68
C MET A 84 6.28 -18.78 -4.78
N ASN A 85 5.83 -17.54 -4.94
CA ASN A 85 4.43 -17.27 -5.24
C ASN A 85 4.02 -17.96 -6.55
N PRO A 86 2.76 -18.40 -6.67
CA PRO A 86 2.31 -19.19 -7.84
C PRO A 86 2.38 -18.38 -9.14
N GLN A 87 2.20 -17.07 -9.07
CA GLN A 87 2.20 -16.17 -10.23
C GLN A 87 2.81 -14.82 -9.87
N PRO A 88 3.43 -14.10 -10.85
CA PRO A 88 3.76 -12.70 -10.68
C PRO A 88 2.50 -11.86 -10.46
N GLY A 89 2.59 -10.91 -9.55
CA GLY A 89 1.56 -9.91 -9.35
C GLY A 89 1.64 -8.82 -10.42
N ILE A 90 0.48 -8.36 -10.84
CA ILE A 90 0.32 -7.25 -11.78
C ILE A 90 -0.47 -6.15 -11.07
N ASN A 91 0.00 -4.91 -11.17
CA ASN A 91 -0.75 -3.75 -10.72
C ASN A 91 -0.89 -2.74 -11.86
N ALA A 92 -2.07 -2.12 -11.91
CA ALA A 92 -2.37 -1.01 -12.80
C ALA A 92 -3.23 0.00 -12.05
N LYS A 93 -2.95 1.28 -12.19
CA LYS A 93 -3.69 2.34 -11.52
C LYS A 93 -3.92 3.51 -12.46
N LEU A 94 -5.16 4.00 -12.46
CA LEU A 94 -5.60 5.15 -13.23
C LEU A 94 -6.16 6.22 -12.28
N ARG A 95 -5.57 7.41 -12.27
CA ARG A 95 -6.12 8.59 -11.61
C ARG A 95 -7.31 9.10 -12.40
N LEU A 96 -8.47 9.14 -11.76
CA LEU A 96 -9.72 9.64 -12.37
C LEU A 96 -9.87 11.14 -12.16
N PHE A 97 -9.58 11.60 -10.96
CA PHE A 97 -9.68 13.01 -10.58
C PHE A 97 -8.51 13.40 -9.69
N ASP A 98 -7.92 14.54 -9.98
CA ASP A 98 -6.90 15.13 -9.14
C ASP A 98 -7.51 15.78 -7.90
N GLU A 99 -6.70 15.91 -6.85
CA GLU A 99 -7.11 16.59 -5.64
C GLU A 99 -7.32 18.09 -5.91
N THR A 100 -8.40 18.62 -5.34
CA THR A 100 -8.69 20.06 -5.30
C THR A 100 -8.86 20.51 -3.85
N LEU A 101 -9.05 21.79 -3.60
CA LEU A 101 -9.32 22.29 -2.24
C LEU A 101 -10.52 21.61 -1.58
N MET A 102 -11.56 21.28 -2.34
CA MET A 102 -12.81 20.71 -1.82
C MET A 102 -12.92 19.20 -2.04
N MET A 103 -12.36 18.67 -3.12
CA MET A 103 -12.52 17.26 -3.49
C MET A 103 -11.21 16.49 -3.29
N PRO A 104 -11.28 15.24 -2.77
CA PRO A 104 -10.13 14.35 -2.76
C PRO A 104 -9.74 13.92 -4.18
N ALA A 105 -8.51 13.47 -4.33
CA ALA A 105 -8.10 12.71 -5.50
C ALA A 105 -8.80 11.35 -5.51
N PHE A 106 -9.15 10.83 -6.68
CA PHE A 106 -9.72 9.50 -6.87
C PHE A 106 -8.91 8.71 -7.89
N ALA A 107 -8.66 7.45 -7.57
CA ALA A 107 -8.04 6.50 -8.47
C ALA A 107 -8.81 5.18 -8.53
N LEU A 108 -8.87 4.60 -9.71
CA LEU A 108 -9.31 3.22 -9.96
C LEU A 108 -8.07 2.38 -10.22
N GLY A 109 -8.02 1.17 -9.70
CA GLY A 109 -6.90 0.29 -9.96
C GLY A 109 -7.22 -1.18 -9.84
N PHE A 110 -6.22 -1.95 -10.22
CA PHE A 110 -6.18 -3.39 -10.10
C PHE A 110 -4.82 -3.80 -9.55
N ASP A 111 -4.81 -4.68 -8.56
CA ASP A 111 -3.59 -5.27 -8.03
C ASP A 111 -3.86 -6.73 -7.64
N SER A 112 -3.22 -7.66 -8.32
CA SER A 112 -3.34 -9.09 -8.06
C SER A 112 -2.35 -9.60 -7.02
N GLN A 113 -1.44 -8.73 -6.51
CA GLN A 113 -0.47 -9.10 -5.51
C GLN A 113 -1.03 -8.93 -4.10
N GLY A 114 -1.23 -10.05 -3.40
CA GLY A 114 -1.46 -10.04 -1.97
C GLY A 114 -0.16 -9.86 -1.18
N LYS A 115 -0.26 -9.81 0.12
CA LYS A 115 0.89 -9.59 1.02
C LYS A 115 1.13 -10.80 1.91
N GLU A 116 2.40 -10.96 2.30
CA GLU A 116 2.88 -12.05 3.16
C GLU A 116 2.77 -13.43 2.47
N PRO A 117 2.88 -14.57 3.19
CA PRO A 117 2.89 -15.89 2.57
C PRO A 117 1.64 -16.19 1.74
N PHE A 118 1.84 -16.82 0.59
CA PHE A 118 0.78 -17.48 -0.14
C PHE A 118 0.41 -18.81 0.54
N LEU A 119 -0.86 -19.07 0.73
CA LEU A 119 -1.41 -20.22 1.44
C LEU A 119 -2.03 -21.20 0.46
N GLU A 120 -1.28 -22.24 0.08
CA GLU A 120 -1.78 -23.35 -0.73
C GLU A 120 -2.47 -24.44 0.12
N ALA A 121 -2.15 -24.44 1.44
CA ALA A 121 -2.71 -25.44 2.34
C ALA A 121 -4.23 -25.28 2.49
N ASP A 122 -4.92 -26.39 2.68
CA ASP A 122 -6.38 -26.47 2.88
C ASP A 122 -7.22 -25.89 1.72
N SER A 123 -6.64 -25.82 0.51
CA SER A 123 -7.32 -25.28 -0.68
C SER A 123 -7.75 -23.81 -0.52
N LEU A 124 -7.01 -23.04 0.25
CA LEU A 124 -7.30 -21.61 0.42
C LEU A 124 -6.87 -20.79 -0.79
N ASN A 125 -5.76 -21.16 -1.44
CA ASN A 125 -5.23 -20.53 -2.66
C ASN A 125 -5.26 -18.99 -2.61
N ARG A 126 -4.76 -18.42 -1.51
CA ARG A 126 -4.76 -16.98 -1.28
C ARG A 126 -3.52 -16.53 -0.52
N TYR A 127 -3.22 -15.25 -0.58
CA TYR A 127 -2.26 -14.64 0.33
C TYR A 127 -2.82 -14.50 1.75
N THR A 128 -1.92 -14.42 2.73
CA THR A 128 -2.28 -14.14 4.13
C THR A 128 -3.12 -12.85 4.21
N ILE A 129 -2.67 -11.78 3.56
CA ILE A 129 -3.49 -10.58 3.31
C ILE A 129 -3.87 -10.60 1.85
N LYS A 130 -5.16 -10.75 1.57
CA LYS A 130 -5.70 -10.81 0.21
C LYS A 130 -5.23 -9.63 -0.63
N SER A 131 -4.98 -9.89 -1.90
CA SER A 131 -4.73 -8.84 -2.88
C SER A 131 -5.88 -7.83 -2.91
N PRO A 132 -5.61 -6.56 -3.20
CA PRO A 132 -6.66 -5.58 -3.39
C PRO A 132 -7.68 -5.98 -4.46
N GLY A 133 -7.22 -6.68 -5.51
CA GLY A 133 -8.06 -6.98 -6.68
C GLY A 133 -8.42 -5.69 -7.41
N VAL A 134 -9.68 -5.53 -7.79
CA VAL A 134 -10.19 -4.26 -8.32
C VAL A 134 -10.49 -3.33 -7.15
N TYR A 135 -10.07 -2.07 -7.22
CA TYR A 135 -10.26 -1.12 -6.13
C TYR A 135 -10.53 0.31 -6.62
N VAL A 136 -11.18 1.08 -5.76
CA VAL A 136 -11.27 2.54 -5.86
C VAL A 136 -10.65 3.13 -4.59
N ALA A 137 -9.75 4.08 -4.76
CA ALA A 137 -9.09 4.78 -3.67
C ALA A 137 -9.33 6.28 -3.75
N ALA A 138 -9.45 6.91 -2.58
CA ALA A 138 -9.53 8.35 -2.40
C ALA A 138 -8.42 8.83 -1.48
N SER A 139 -7.85 10.00 -1.77
CA SER A 139 -6.79 10.62 -0.95
C SER A 139 -7.00 12.11 -0.83
N LYS A 140 -6.87 12.64 0.40
CA LYS A 140 -7.00 14.05 0.70
C LYS A 140 -5.90 14.51 1.64
N ASN A 141 -5.33 15.66 1.32
CA ASN A 141 -4.19 16.22 2.03
C ASN A 141 -4.55 17.51 2.73
N TYR A 142 -4.01 17.66 3.93
CA TYR A 142 -4.21 18.80 4.80
C TYR A 142 -2.87 19.32 5.31
N ALA A 143 -2.71 20.64 5.31
CA ALA A 143 -1.62 21.28 6.01
C ALA A 143 -1.97 21.39 7.49
N PHE A 144 -1.42 20.49 8.31
CA PHE A 144 -1.65 20.46 9.75
C PHE A 144 -0.33 20.12 10.47
N MET A 145 0.37 21.14 10.97
CA MET A 145 1.69 21.00 11.61
C MET A 145 2.62 20.10 10.78
N GLY A 146 2.84 20.45 9.51
CA GLY A 146 3.35 19.60 8.45
C GLY A 146 2.19 19.04 7.59
N ASN A 147 2.37 17.91 6.93
CA ASN A 147 1.35 17.29 6.10
C ASN A 147 0.59 16.20 6.88
N LEU A 148 -0.71 16.20 6.73
CA LEU A 148 -1.61 15.14 7.16
C LEU A 148 -2.38 14.67 5.95
N SER A 149 -2.22 13.41 5.56
CA SER A 149 -2.94 12.79 4.46
C SER A 149 -3.94 11.78 5.00
N VAL A 150 -5.15 11.81 4.46
CA VAL A 150 -6.22 10.86 4.78
C VAL A 150 -6.53 10.08 3.53
N HIS A 151 -6.58 8.76 3.65
CA HIS A 151 -6.82 7.84 2.56
C HIS A 151 -7.95 6.89 2.91
N GLY A 152 -8.66 6.42 1.90
CA GLY A 152 -9.66 5.39 2.08
C GLY A 152 -10.04 4.78 0.74
N GLY A 153 -10.66 3.62 0.79
CA GLY A 153 -11.08 2.97 -0.43
C GLY A 153 -11.93 1.73 -0.20
N LEU A 154 -12.41 1.22 -1.31
CA LEU A 154 -13.14 -0.03 -1.42
C LEU A 154 -12.40 -0.95 -2.38
N ASN A 155 -12.38 -2.23 -2.09
CA ASN A 155 -11.75 -3.21 -2.96
C ASN A 155 -12.50 -4.54 -3.01
N LEU A 156 -12.37 -5.22 -4.13
CA LEU A 156 -12.90 -6.55 -4.37
C LEU A 156 -11.76 -7.47 -4.80
N SER A 157 -11.33 -8.33 -3.88
CA SER A 157 -10.29 -9.32 -4.17
C SER A 157 -10.79 -10.41 -5.12
N LEU A 158 -9.88 -10.94 -5.94
CA LEU A 158 -10.15 -12.10 -6.77
C LEU A 158 -9.83 -13.43 -6.07
N GLU A 159 -9.26 -13.39 -4.88
CA GLU A 159 -8.93 -14.55 -4.04
C GLU A 159 -10.17 -14.99 -3.27
N LYS A 160 -10.91 -15.97 -3.83
CA LYS A 160 -12.26 -16.34 -3.37
C LYS A 160 -12.38 -17.78 -2.87
N ASP A 161 -11.30 -18.54 -2.89
CA ASP A 161 -11.32 -19.98 -2.59
C ASP A 161 -11.62 -20.27 -1.11
N ASP A 162 -11.43 -19.31 -0.23
CA ASP A 162 -11.85 -19.40 1.17
C ASP A 162 -13.37 -19.23 1.38
N GLY A 163 -14.11 -18.92 0.31
CA GLY A 163 -15.56 -18.74 0.31
C GLY A 163 -16.02 -17.35 0.74
N ASP A 164 -15.10 -16.42 0.99
CA ASP A 164 -15.39 -15.03 1.36
C ASP A 164 -15.18 -14.12 0.15
N ASN A 165 -16.28 -13.62 -0.41
CA ASN A 165 -16.31 -12.83 -1.64
C ASN A 165 -16.75 -11.38 -1.41
N ASP A 166 -16.81 -10.96 -0.16
CA ASP A 166 -17.35 -9.67 0.19
C ASP A 166 -16.47 -8.53 -0.31
N MET A 167 -17.11 -7.39 -0.61
CA MET A 167 -16.41 -6.16 -0.87
C MET A 167 -15.81 -5.64 0.44
N ASN A 168 -14.55 -5.28 0.39
CA ASN A 168 -13.82 -4.79 1.54
C ASN A 168 -13.65 -3.28 1.50
N ALA A 169 -13.47 -2.68 2.68
CA ALA A 169 -13.19 -1.27 2.87
C ALA A 169 -11.93 -1.07 3.73
N TYR A 170 -11.28 0.07 3.55
CA TYR A 170 -10.13 0.46 4.36
C TYR A 170 -10.05 1.97 4.52
N LEU A 171 -9.39 2.39 5.60
CA LEU A 171 -9.04 3.77 5.89
C LEU A 171 -7.59 3.83 6.35
N GLY A 172 -6.96 4.97 6.14
CA GLY A 172 -5.64 5.22 6.69
C GLY A 172 -5.26 6.68 6.72
N VAL A 173 -4.25 6.95 7.49
CA VAL A 173 -3.69 8.28 7.64
C VAL A 173 -2.17 8.21 7.56
N GLU A 174 -1.59 9.25 6.98
CA GLU A 174 -0.16 9.51 7.01
C GLU A 174 0.09 10.89 7.60
N LYS A 175 1.01 10.96 8.54
CA LYS A 175 1.40 12.21 9.21
C LYS A 175 2.90 12.41 9.13
N THR A 176 3.33 13.52 8.53
CA THR A 176 4.75 13.87 8.49
C THR A 176 5.24 14.35 9.86
N LEU A 177 6.42 13.89 10.24
CA LEU A 177 7.19 14.35 11.39
C LEU A 177 8.52 14.96 10.90
N GLY A 178 8.46 16.22 10.52
CA GLY A 178 9.60 16.91 9.92
C GLY A 178 9.86 16.48 8.46
N PRO A 179 11.06 16.80 7.91
CA PRO A 179 11.32 16.72 6.49
C PRO A 179 11.44 15.30 5.93
N ASP A 180 11.82 14.32 6.76
CA ASP A 180 12.27 13.01 6.28
C ASP A 180 11.47 11.83 6.86
N ILE A 181 10.57 12.06 7.80
CA ILE A 181 9.86 10.99 8.50
C ILE A 181 8.35 11.15 8.37
N SER A 182 7.66 10.04 8.10
CA SER A 182 6.20 9.94 8.20
C SER A 182 5.79 8.76 9.08
N LEU A 183 4.72 8.96 9.82
CA LEU A 183 3.99 7.90 10.52
C LEU A 183 2.72 7.56 9.76
N LEU A 184 2.44 6.27 9.68
CA LEU A 184 1.26 5.74 9.01
C LEU A 184 0.42 4.93 9.98
N ALA A 185 -0.89 5.04 9.83
CA ALA A 185 -1.83 4.11 10.42
C ALA A 185 -2.84 3.70 9.35
N GLU A 186 -3.07 2.40 9.23
CA GLU A 186 -3.99 1.80 8.27
C GLU A 186 -4.94 0.88 9.01
N TYR A 187 -6.21 0.99 8.73
CA TYR A 187 -7.23 0.06 9.20
C TYR A 187 -7.96 -0.56 8.02
N ASP A 188 -7.71 -1.84 7.83
CA ASP A 188 -8.41 -2.69 6.89
C ASP A 188 -9.57 -3.37 7.63
N PHE A 189 -10.81 -3.09 7.23
CA PHE A 189 -11.99 -3.67 7.87
C PHE A 189 -12.06 -5.19 7.66
N ALA A 190 -11.39 -5.70 6.65
CA ALA A 190 -11.28 -7.12 6.34
C ALA A 190 -12.65 -7.81 6.25
N PHE A 191 -13.65 -7.14 5.65
CA PHE A 191 -14.98 -7.72 5.43
C PHE A 191 -14.91 -8.96 4.55
N ASN A 192 -13.90 -9.02 3.68
CA ASN A 192 -13.61 -10.18 2.83
C ASN A 192 -12.70 -11.22 3.49
N ASP A 193 -12.53 -11.18 4.81
CA ASP A 193 -11.69 -12.12 5.56
C ASP A 193 -12.28 -12.40 6.96
N ASN A 194 -13.60 -12.64 7.01
CA ASN A 194 -14.32 -12.88 8.25
C ASN A 194 -15.23 -14.12 8.23
N HIS A 195 -15.23 -14.90 7.15
CA HIS A 195 -16.04 -16.09 6.98
C HIS A 195 -15.47 -17.31 7.76
N LEU A 196 -16.17 -18.43 7.76
CA LEU A 196 -15.75 -19.63 8.51
C LEU A 196 -14.37 -20.14 8.10
N ARG A 197 -14.04 -20.12 6.80
CA ARG A 197 -12.74 -20.55 6.26
C ARG A 197 -11.71 -19.42 6.18
N ALA A 198 -12.11 -18.19 6.46
CA ALA A 198 -11.22 -17.05 6.49
C ALA A 198 -10.20 -17.18 7.62
N ILE A 199 -9.06 -16.53 7.45
CA ILE A 199 -8.00 -16.51 8.47
C ILE A 199 -8.18 -15.37 9.47
N GLY A 200 -9.05 -14.42 9.19
CA GLY A 200 -9.41 -13.32 10.09
C GLY A 200 -10.49 -13.71 11.09
N GLU A 201 -10.52 -13.04 12.23
CA GLU A 201 -11.51 -13.19 13.32
C GLU A 201 -12.64 -12.15 13.23
N GLY A 202 -12.69 -11.31 12.19
CA GLY A 202 -13.69 -10.26 12.01
C GLY A 202 -13.42 -8.97 12.81
N ARG A 203 -12.19 -8.78 13.29
CA ARG A 203 -11.79 -7.54 14.03
C ARG A 203 -11.18 -6.49 13.14
N GLY A 204 -10.97 -6.78 11.84
CA GLY A 204 -10.16 -5.95 10.95
C GLY A 204 -8.67 -5.94 11.30
N TYR A 205 -7.84 -5.48 10.38
CA TYR A 205 -6.39 -5.37 10.58
C TYR A 205 -6.00 -3.92 10.84
N LEU A 206 -5.47 -3.65 12.03
CA LEU A 206 -4.81 -2.38 12.34
C LEU A 206 -3.31 -2.55 12.05
N ASN A 207 -2.79 -1.73 11.18
CA ASN A 207 -1.39 -1.67 10.81
C ASN A 207 -0.82 -0.28 11.14
N LEU A 208 0.42 -0.25 11.65
CA LEU A 208 1.16 0.97 11.96
C LEU A 208 2.47 0.95 11.20
N GLY A 209 2.84 2.07 10.61
CA GLY A 209 4.05 2.18 9.80
C GLY A 209 4.87 3.42 10.11
N LEU A 210 6.16 3.33 9.84
CA LEU A 210 7.10 4.43 9.80
C LEU A 210 7.81 4.42 8.46
N ARG A 211 7.93 5.57 7.83
CA ARG A 211 8.72 5.78 6.61
C ARG A 211 9.80 6.81 6.89
N TRP A 212 10.98 6.52 6.44
CA TRP A 212 12.14 7.39 6.52
C TRP A 212 12.74 7.61 5.14
N SER A 213 12.76 8.84 4.67
CA SER A 213 13.42 9.24 3.43
C SER A 213 14.90 9.49 3.69
N TRP A 214 15.76 8.68 3.08
CA TRP A 214 17.21 8.90 3.10
C TRP A 214 17.65 9.97 2.09
N GLY A 215 16.72 10.48 1.29
CA GLY A 215 17.00 11.37 0.17
C GLY A 215 17.26 10.62 -1.15
N LYS A 216 17.34 11.38 -2.25
CA LYS A 216 17.59 10.84 -3.60
C LYS A 216 16.64 9.71 -4.03
N GLY A 217 15.41 9.72 -3.52
CA GLY A 217 14.40 8.71 -3.84
C GLY A 217 14.46 7.40 -3.04
N LEU A 218 15.42 7.24 -2.12
CA LEU A 218 15.51 6.07 -1.26
C LEU A 218 14.65 6.27 -0.01
N ILE A 219 13.77 5.31 0.26
CA ILE A 219 12.86 5.28 1.40
C ILE A 219 12.99 3.95 2.11
N ILE A 220 13.11 3.99 3.43
CA ILE A 220 13.13 2.82 4.31
C ILE A 220 11.88 2.87 5.18
N GLY A 221 11.13 1.78 5.21
CA GLY A 221 9.89 1.67 5.96
C GLY A 221 9.90 0.49 6.92
N PHE A 222 9.28 0.68 8.07
CA PHE A 222 9.01 -0.38 9.05
C PHE A 222 7.54 -0.41 9.35
N ASP A 223 6.95 -1.59 9.32
CA ASP A 223 5.54 -1.76 9.67
C ASP A 223 5.37 -2.79 10.79
N LEU A 224 4.45 -2.48 11.66
CA LEU A 224 3.87 -3.37 12.64
C LEU A 224 2.43 -3.69 12.20
N LYS A 225 2.20 -4.90 11.74
CA LYS A 225 0.94 -5.31 11.14
C LYS A 225 0.13 -6.17 12.08
N ASN A 226 -1.19 -6.21 11.85
CA ASN A 226 -2.12 -7.01 12.65
C ASN A 226 -2.10 -6.68 14.17
N VAL A 227 -1.98 -5.39 14.52
CA VAL A 227 -1.99 -4.92 15.92
C VAL A 227 -3.32 -5.25 16.61
N SER A 228 -4.41 -5.27 15.86
CA SER A 228 -5.75 -5.69 16.29
C SER A 228 -5.86 -7.19 16.63
N LYS A 229 -4.83 -7.99 16.28
CA LYS A 229 -4.82 -9.46 16.44
C LYS A 229 -6.02 -10.11 15.75
N ASN A 230 -6.29 -9.70 14.53
CA ASN A 230 -7.38 -10.24 13.72
C ASN A 230 -7.08 -11.62 13.15
N GLN A 231 -5.80 -11.95 12.93
CA GLN A 231 -5.42 -13.22 12.33
C GLN A 231 -5.54 -14.37 13.35
N LYS A 232 -6.30 -15.41 13.00
CA LYS A 232 -6.45 -16.63 13.79
C LYS A 232 -5.09 -17.27 14.07
N ASN A 233 -4.92 -17.78 15.29
CA ASN A 233 -3.70 -18.49 15.73
C ASN A 233 -2.40 -17.64 15.70
N VAL A 234 -2.49 -16.33 15.59
CA VAL A 234 -1.35 -15.41 15.64
C VAL A 234 -1.52 -14.44 16.79
N SER A 235 -0.71 -14.60 17.82
CA SER A 235 -0.75 -13.77 19.04
C SER A 235 0.09 -12.50 18.96
N VAL A 236 1.00 -12.42 18.01
CA VAL A 236 1.96 -11.31 17.85
C VAL A 236 1.78 -10.68 16.49
N GLY A 237 1.77 -9.36 16.42
CA GLY A 237 1.73 -8.62 15.16
C GLY A 237 2.96 -8.92 14.28
N ASN A 238 2.74 -8.97 12.98
CA ASN A 238 3.80 -9.18 12.00
C ASN A 238 4.63 -7.91 11.85
N ARG A 239 5.91 -8.08 11.54
CA ARG A 239 6.85 -6.98 11.30
C ARG A 239 7.35 -7.10 9.88
N THR A 240 7.32 -5.99 9.14
CA THR A 240 7.86 -5.92 7.78
C THR A 240 8.83 -4.76 7.64
N LEU A 241 9.81 -4.95 6.78
CA LEU A 241 10.75 -3.93 6.34
C LEU A 241 10.48 -3.64 4.88
N HIS A 242 10.39 -2.36 4.51
CA HIS A 242 10.32 -1.92 3.13
C HIS A 242 11.57 -1.16 2.75
N ILE A 243 12.03 -1.36 1.54
CA ILE A 243 13.04 -0.52 0.91
C ILE A 243 12.52 -0.17 -0.47
N ASP A 244 12.26 1.12 -0.68
CA ASP A 244 11.74 1.64 -1.93
C ASP A 244 12.74 2.63 -2.53
N TYR A 245 12.93 2.52 -3.82
CA TYR A 245 13.71 3.49 -4.57
C TYR A 245 12.86 4.04 -5.71
N ILE A 246 12.73 5.37 -5.77
CA ILE A 246 11.97 6.06 -6.80
C ILE A 246 12.93 6.97 -7.57
N GLY A 247 13.01 6.73 -8.87
CA GLY A 247 13.84 7.48 -9.80
C GLY A 247 13.05 8.02 -10.97
N ALA A 248 13.70 8.82 -11.79
CA ALA A 248 13.20 9.31 -13.09
C ALA A 248 14.16 8.88 -14.20
N PHE A 249 13.59 8.66 -15.42
CA PHE A 249 14.36 8.39 -16.64
C PHE A 249 14.97 9.66 -17.20
#